data_92065e7239ee2d95f98b1a586c17ae5a
#
_entry.id   92065e7239ee2d95f98b1a586c17ae5a
#
_cell.length_a   1.000
_cell.length_b   1.000
_cell.length_c   1.000
_cell.angle_alpha   90.00
_cell.angle_beta   90.00
_cell.angle_gamma   90.00
#
_symmetry.space_group_name_H-M   'P 1'
#
loop_
_entity.id
_entity.type
_entity.pdbx_description
1 polymer ?
#
loop_
_entity_poly.entity_id
_entity_poly.type
_entity_poly.pdbx_seq_one_letter_code
_entity_poly.pdbx_strand_id
1 'polypeptide(L)'
;MINYGFSIKGKSHSTRNMACQDANKVIQLNNGCSVGLVADGVGSAKSSDIGAKIAVEKAGEYCSENINSGMNLDQQLQVLKDSFSYALNSINQYATENNAQIEDFDTTLSGAIYDGQSIAYGHAGDGGIVVKKNDGTMDIITEQQQGENKQYVKPLRAGEGSWSFGKLDNNIASVMLVTDGILNELISPFLLNATDSVAKATGQKK
;
A
#
# COMPACT_ATOMS: atom_id res chain seq x y z
N MET A 1 11.06 0.07 -17.36
CA MET A 1 9.82 0.29 -16.57
C MET A 1 9.73 1.76 -16.21
N ILE A 2 8.55 2.37 -16.23
CA ILE A 2 8.35 3.77 -15.80
C ILE A 2 7.69 3.72 -14.43
N ASN A 3 8.32 4.37 -13.45
CA ASN A 3 7.87 4.38 -12.07
C ASN A 3 7.76 5.82 -11.57
N TYR A 4 6.70 6.15 -10.89
CA TYR A 4 6.53 7.44 -10.22
C TYR A 4 5.58 7.31 -9.03
N GLY A 5 5.70 8.22 -8.07
CA GLY A 5 4.81 8.33 -6.93
C GLY A 5 4.61 9.80 -6.56
N PHE A 6 3.47 10.11 -5.99
CA PHE A 6 3.16 11.45 -5.47
C PHE A 6 2.16 11.36 -4.33
N SER A 7 2.17 12.34 -3.45
CA SER A 7 1.15 12.57 -2.42
C SER A 7 0.60 13.98 -2.56
N ILE A 8 -0.71 14.12 -2.52
CA ILE A 8 -1.39 15.41 -2.65
C ILE A 8 -2.21 15.65 -1.38
N LYS A 9 -1.90 16.75 -0.71
CA LYS A 9 -2.64 17.18 0.47
C LYS A 9 -4.09 17.48 0.13
N GLY A 10 -5.01 16.76 0.76
CA GLY A 10 -6.44 16.93 0.57
C GLY A 10 -6.93 18.33 0.98
N LYS A 11 -8.06 18.77 0.40
CA LYS A 11 -8.68 20.08 0.67
C LYS A 11 -8.99 20.27 2.17
N SER A 12 -9.49 19.23 2.83
CA SER A 12 -9.79 19.23 4.27
C SER A 12 -8.55 19.52 5.13
N HIS A 13 -7.41 18.87 4.83
CA HIS A 13 -6.14 19.12 5.51
C HIS A 13 -5.58 20.52 5.21
N SER A 14 -5.78 20.99 3.98
CA SER A 14 -5.34 22.33 3.57
C SER A 14 -6.10 23.43 4.32
N THR A 15 -7.42 23.31 4.49
CA THR A 15 -8.22 24.28 5.22
C THR A 15 -7.95 24.31 6.73
N ARG A 16 -7.49 23.19 7.30
CA ARG A 16 -7.14 23.07 8.72
C ARG A 16 -5.66 23.30 9.00
N ASN A 17 -4.88 23.66 7.99
CA ASN A 17 -3.42 23.81 8.07
C ASN A 17 -2.69 22.57 8.63
N MET A 18 -3.23 21.36 8.37
CA MET A 18 -2.61 20.10 8.76
C MET A 18 -1.56 19.68 7.74
N ALA A 19 -0.60 18.85 8.13
CA ALA A 19 0.36 18.24 7.21
C ALA A 19 -0.36 17.29 6.22
N CYS A 20 0.29 16.91 5.12
CA CYS A 20 -0.10 15.74 4.34
C CYS A 20 0.28 14.51 5.17
N GLN A 21 -0.69 13.66 5.46
CA GLN A 21 -0.48 12.46 6.27
C GLN A 21 -0.13 11.24 5.41
N ASP A 22 -0.30 11.35 4.09
CA ASP A 22 0.12 10.32 3.13
C ASP A 22 1.61 10.39 2.83
N ALA A 23 2.23 9.23 2.71
CA ALA A 23 3.60 9.09 2.23
C ALA A 23 3.68 8.02 1.14
N ASN A 24 4.64 8.18 0.24
CA ASN A 24 4.93 7.18 -0.79
C ASN A 24 6.43 7.06 -1.02
N LYS A 25 6.85 5.89 -1.49
CA LYS A 25 8.21 5.64 -1.96
C LYS A 25 8.22 4.70 -3.15
N VAL A 26 8.98 5.05 -4.16
CA VAL A 26 9.18 4.22 -5.35
C VAL A 26 10.67 4.03 -5.57
N ILE A 27 11.10 2.78 -5.74
CA ILE A 27 12.52 2.41 -5.88
C ILE A 27 12.65 1.53 -7.11
N GLN A 28 13.55 1.91 -8.02
CA GLN A 28 13.98 1.05 -9.11
C GLN A 28 15.26 0.33 -8.68
N LEU A 29 15.20 -0.99 -8.64
CA LEU A 29 16.36 -1.82 -8.27
C LEU A 29 17.24 -2.15 -9.49
N ASN A 30 18.51 -2.40 -9.24
CA ASN A 30 19.48 -2.72 -10.29
C ASN A 30 19.20 -4.05 -11.02
N ASN A 31 18.42 -4.95 -10.41
CA ASN A 31 17.98 -6.22 -10.99
C ASN A 31 16.75 -6.11 -11.91
N GLY A 32 16.27 -4.89 -12.15
CA GLY A 32 15.10 -4.62 -12.99
C GLY A 32 13.76 -4.61 -12.25
N CYS A 33 13.70 -5.06 -10.99
CA CYS A 33 12.49 -4.97 -10.17
C CYS A 33 12.23 -3.53 -9.71
N SER A 34 10.98 -3.23 -9.43
CA SER A 34 10.55 -1.98 -8.79
C SER A 34 9.86 -2.29 -7.47
N VAL A 35 10.13 -1.47 -6.46
CA VAL A 35 9.40 -1.47 -5.19
C VAL A 35 8.54 -0.23 -5.11
N GLY A 36 7.24 -0.40 -4.90
CA GLY A 36 6.30 0.67 -4.62
C GLY A 36 5.76 0.53 -3.21
N LEU A 37 5.68 1.63 -2.47
CA LEU A 37 5.17 1.69 -1.10
C LEU A 37 4.29 2.93 -0.95
N VAL A 38 3.14 2.79 -0.31
CA VAL A 38 2.28 3.91 0.11
C VAL A 38 1.78 3.66 1.53
N ALA A 39 1.63 4.73 2.28
CA ALA A 39 1.12 4.72 3.64
C ALA A 39 0.21 5.93 3.85
N ASP A 40 -0.88 5.75 4.57
CA ASP A 40 -1.82 6.77 5.00
C ASP A 40 -1.76 6.88 6.52
N GLY A 41 -1.48 8.05 7.02
CA GLY A 41 -1.45 8.33 8.44
C GLY A 41 -2.85 8.45 9.02
N VAL A 42 -3.17 7.62 10.00
CA VAL A 42 -4.50 7.61 10.64
C VAL A 42 -4.85 8.99 11.20
N GLY A 43 -5.94 9.58 10.72
CA GLY A 43 -6.30 10.96 10.97
C GLY A 43 -6.54 11.33 12.46
N SER A 44 -6.76 10.35 13.34
CA SER A 44 -6.87 10.53 14.79
C SER A 44 -5.53 10.51 15.55
N ALA A 45 -4.46 10.04 14.91
CA ALA A 45 -3.13 9.97 15.51
C ALA A 45 -2.41 11.32 15.38
N LYS A 46 -1.68 11.72 16.42
CA LYS A 46 -1.10 13.08 16.53
C LYS A 46 0.03 13.36 15.54
N SER A 47 0.78 12.34 15.18
CA SER A 47 2.00 12.41 14.35
C SER A 47 1.98 11.32 13.29
N SER A 48 0.80 11.05 12.72
CA SER A 48 0.60 9.99 11.73
C SER A 48 1.35 10.25 10.42
N ASP A 49 1.60 11.50 10.07
CA ASP A 49 2.47 11.90 8.96
C ASP A 49 3.92 11.42 9.14
N ILE A 50 4.42 11.45 10.39
CA ILE A 50 5.74 10.89 10.73
C ILE A 50 5.69 9.36 10.64
N GLY A 51 4.64 8.73 11.18
CA GLY A 51 4.45 7.29 11.10
C GLY A 51 4.41 6.79 9.66
N ALA A 52 3.62 7.41 8.79
CA ALA A 52 3.54 7.10 7.37
C ALA A 52 4.89 7.23 6.66
N LYS A 53 5.62 8.30 6.94
CA LYS A 53 6.95 8.52 6.37
C LYS A 53 7.95 7.45 6.82
N ILE A 54 8.01 7.14 8.11
CA ILE A 54 8.90 6.08 8.63
C ILE A 54 8.52 4.73 7.99
N ALA A 55 7.24 4.42 7.87
CA ALA A 55 6.78 3.17 7.29
C ALA A 55 7.30 2.96 5.87
N VAL A 56 7.08 3.91 4.95
CA VAL A 56 7.53 3.77 3.56
C VAL A 56 9.06 3.84 3.42
N GLU A 57 9.74 4.68 4.23
CA GLU A 57 11.19 4.79 4.18
C GLU A 57 11.85 3.49 4.65
N LYS A 58 11.45 2.96 5.78
CA LYS A 58 12.07 1.78 6.38
C LYS A 58 11.72 0.47 5.66
N ALA A 59 10.46 0.32 5.22
CA ALA A 59 10.12 -0.80 4.34
C ALA A 59 10.90 -0.76 3.03
N GLY A 60 11.06 0.43 2.42
CA GLY A 60 11.82 0.61 1.19
C GLY A 60 13.31 0.34 1.35
N GLU A 61 13.90 0.80 2.45
CA GLU A 61 15.29 0.54 2.83
C GLU A 61 15.54 -0.99 2.94
N TYR A 62 14.71 -1.68 3.72
CA TYR A 62 14.79 -3.13 3.88
C TYR A 62 14.67 -3.88 2.53
N CYS A 63 13.69 -3.53 1.71
CA CYS A 63 13.54 -4.12 0.38
C CYS A 63 14.77 -3.89 -0.50
N SER A 64 15.33 -2.68 -0.49
CA SER A 64 16.50 -2.33 -1.31
C SER A 64 17.75 -3.11 -0.94
N GLU A 65 17.92 -3.41 0.35
CA GLU A 65 19.09 -4.15 0.86
C GLU A 65 18.94 -5.67 0.69
N ASN A 66 17.72 -6.19 0.67
CA ASN A 66 17.47 -7.63 0.72
C ASN A 66 16.96 -8.24 -0.59
N ILE A 67 16.51 -7.45 -1.58
CA ILE A 67 16.08 -7.96 -2.89
C ILE A 67 17.31 -8.11 -3.80
N ASN A 68 17.64 -9.36 -4.14
CA ASN A 68 18.79 -9.71 -4.97
C ASN A 68 18.35 -10.27 -6.33
N SER A 69 19.28 -10.24 -7.29
CA SER A 69 19.08 -10.87 -8.60
C SER A 69 18.86 -12.39 -8.46
N GLY A 70 17.90 -12.91 -9.19
CA GLY A 70 17.57 -14.35 -9.20
C GLY A 70 16.61 -14.80 -8.11
N MET A 71 16.13 -13.91 -7.24
CA MET A 71 15.07 -14.24 -6.31
C MET A 71 13.78 -14.59 -7.05
N ASN A 72 13.17 -15.72 -6.66
CA ASN A 72 11.82 -16.08 -7.11
C ASN A 72 10.77 -15.27 -6.37
N LEU A 73 9.52 -15.38 -6.82
CA LEU A 73 8.41 -14.60 -6.28
C LEU A 73 8.11 -14.90 -4.80
N ASP A 74 8.34 -16.15 -4.33
CA ASP A 74 8.17 -16.49 -2.92
C ASP A 74 9.23 -15.84 -2.03
N GLN A 75 10.47 -15.77 -2.49
CA GLN A 75 11.54 -15.06 -1.80
C GLN A 75 11.31 -13.55 -1.76
N GLN A 76 10.83 -12.96 -2.86
CA GLN A 76 10.44 -11.55 -2.89
C GLN A 76 9.27 -11.27 -1.92
N LEU A 77 8.28 -12.16 -1.88
CA LEU A 77 7.17 -12.06 -0.92
C LEU A 77 7.65 -12.12 0.53
N GLN A 78 8.64 -12.98 0.83
CA GLN A 78 9.20 -13.05 2.18
C GLN A 78 9.93 -11.75 2.55
N VAL A 79 10.75 -11.20 1.65
CA VAL A 79 11.41 -9.91 1.87
C VAL A 79 10.38 -8.81 2.13
N LEU A 80 9.26 -8.82 1.40
CA LEU A 80 8.20 -7.83 1.61
C LEU A 80 7.52 -7.98 2.99
N LYS A 81 7.26 -9.23 3.44
CA LYS A 81 6.75 -9.49 4.80
C LYS A 81 7.68 -8.96 5.88
N ASP A 82 8.95 -9.27 5.75
CA ASP A 82 9.97 -8.85 6.71
C ASP A 82 10.11 -7.31 6.72
N SER A 83 9.92 -6.65 5.57
CA SER A 83 9.96 -5.19 5.47
C SER A 83 8.82 -4.50 6.24
N PHE A 84 7.64 -5.10 6.32
CA PHE A 84 6.53 -4.60 7.14
C PHE A 84 6.86 -4.70 8.63
N SER A 85 7.41 -5.83 9.07
CA SER A 85 7.86 -6.01 10.46
C SER A 85 8.98 -5.03 10.80
N TYR A 86 9.92 -4.80 9.88
CA TYR A 86 11.01 -3.85 10.06
C TYR A 86 10.49 -2.40 10.16
N ALA A 87 9.52 -2.03 9.33
CA ALA A 87 8.88 -0.72 9.38
C ALA A 87 8.16 -0.49 10.73
N LEU A 88 7.37 -1.46 11.19
CA LEU A 88 6.68 -1.39 12.49
C LEU A 88 7.67 -1.26 13.65
N ASN A 89 8.74 -2.06 13.66
CA ASN A 89 9.78 -1.98 14.67
C ASN A 89 10.47 -0.61 14.68
N SER A 90 10.68 -0.01 13.51
CA SER A 90 11.27 1.33 13.39
C SER A 90 10.36 2.43 13.91
N ILE A 91 9.03 2.31 13.74
CA ILE A 91 8.05 3.22 14.34
C ILE A 91 8.08 3.08 15.87
N ASN A 92 8.11 1.83 16.40
CA ASN A 92 8.22 1.56 17.83
C ASN A 92 9.48 2.18 18.44
N GLN A 93 10.61 2.01 17.75
CA GLN A 93 11.88 2.59 18.19
C GLN A 93 11.79 4.11 18.23
N TYR A 94 11.27 4.73 17.16
CA TYR A 94 11.10 6.18 17.09
C TYR A 94 10.19 6.71 18.22
N ALA A 95 9.08 6.05 18.48
CA ALA A 95 8.17 6.41 19.57
C ALA A 95 8.89 6.37 20.94
N THR A 96 9.64 5.29 21.18
CA THR A 96 10.42 5.11 22.42
C THR A 96 11.48 6.20 22.60
N GLU A 97 12.26 6.50 21.56
CA GLU A 97 13.31 7.52 21.57
C GLU A 97 12.77 8.94 21.80
N ASN A 98 11.52 9.19 21.39
CA ASN A 98 10.85 10.47 21.57
C ASN A 98 9.91 10.53 22.78
N ASN A 99 9.91 9.52 23.66
CA ASN A 99 9.01 9.41 24.82
C ASN A 99 7.53 9.61 24.43
N ALA A 100 7.12 9.08 23.28
CA ALA A 100 5.76 9.15 22.74
C ALA A 100 5.09 7.76 22.75
N GLN A 101 3.78 7.73 22.60
CA GLN A 101 3.04 6.48 22.44
C GLN A 101 3.07 6.06 20.96
N ILE A 102 3.18 4.75 20.70
CA ILE A 102 3.20 4.24 19.32
C ILE A 102 1.91 4.60 18.57
N GLU A 103 0.78 4.69 19.28
CA GLU A 103 -0.53 5.09 18.74
C GLU A 103 -0.50 6.50 18.12
N ASP A 104 0.39 7.37 18.58
CA ASP A 104 0.56 8.70 18.01
C ASP A 104 1.08 8.68 16.56
N PHE A 105 1.64 7.55 16.12
CA PHE A 105 2.22 7.33 14.80
C PHE A 105 1.45 6.31 13.95
N ASP A 106 0.18 6.02 14.28
CA ASP A 106 -0.62 5.05 13.54
C ASP A 106 -0.71 5.40 12.06
N THR A 107 -0.43 4.41 11.23
CA THR A 107 -0.42 4.51 9.77
C THR A 107 -0.79 3.18 9.13
N THR A 108 -1.28 3.22 7.90
CA THR A 108 -1.39 2.06 7.02
C THR A 108 -0.06 1.77 6.34
N LEU A 109 0.04 0.66 5.62
CA LEU A 109 1.13 0.38 4.69
C LEU A 109 0.66 -0.57 3.59
N SER A 110 0.84 -0.19 2.35
CA SER A 110 0.73 -1.07 1.18
C SER A 110 2.05 -1.09 0.45
N GLY A 111 2.48 -2.28 0.03
CA GLY A 111 3.74 -2.45 -0.66
C GLY A 111 3.66 -3.47 -1.80
N ALA A 112 4.46 -3.29 -2.82
CA ALA A 112 4.58 -4.22 -3.93
C ALA A 112 6.01 -4.28 -4.47
N ILE A 113 6.43 -5.49 -4.82
CA ILE A 113 7.64 -5.75 -5.60
C ILE A 113 7.18 -6.26 -6.96
N TYR A 114 7.54 -5.57 -8.03
CA TYR A 114 7.12 -5.85 -9.39
C TYR A 114 8.32 -6.03 -10.31
N ASP A 115 8.39 -7.15 -11.04
CA ASP A 115 9.50 -7.52 -11.92
C ASP A 115 9.26 -7.22 -13.41
N GLY A 116 8.10 -6.63 -13.73
CA GLY A 116 7.66 -6.35 -15.11
C GLY A 116 6.60 -7.30 -15.63
N GLN A 117 6.30 -8.39 -14.91
CA GLN A 117 5.30 -9.40 -15.28
C GLN A 117 4.55 -9.95 -14.07
N SER A 118 5.23 -10.07 -12.93
CA SER A 118 4.73 -10.68 -11.70
C SER A 118 4.83 -9.70 -10.54
N ILE A 119 4.00 -9.88 -9.53
CA ILE A 119 3.95 -9.03 -8.34
C ILE A 119 3.92 -9.87 -7.07
N ALA A 120 4.77 -9.53 -6.10
CA ALA A 120 4.57 -9.83 -4.69
C ALA A 120 4.01 -8.59 -4.01
N TYR A 121 2.95 -8.74 -3.19
CA TYR A 121 2.31 -7.59 -2.55
C TYR A 121 1.97 -7.86 -1.10
N GLY A 122 1.89 -6.77 -0.33
CA GLY A 122 1.49 -6.74 1.06
C GLY A 122 0.62 -5.54 1.36
N HIS A 123 -0.30 -5.70 2.33
CA HIS A 123 -1.27 -4.67 2.64
C HIS A 123 -1.67 -4.72 4.13
N ALA A 124 -1.67 -3.55 4.75
CA ALA A 124 -2.15 -3.28 6.11
C ALA A 124 -2.92 -1.96 6.10
N GLY A 125 -4.25 -2.00 6.24
CA GLY A 125 -5.09 -0.80 6.25
C GLY A 125 -6.25 -0.85 5.28
N ASP A 126 -6.72 0.30 4.81
CA ASP A 126 -7.91 0.49 3.98
C ASP A 126 -7.63 1.12 2.61
N GLY A 127 -6.37 1.31 2.25
CA GLY A 127 -5.95 1.62 0.90
C GLY A 127 -6.14 0.43 -0.06
N GLY A 128 -5.50 0.46 -1.22
CA GLY A 128 -5.64 -0.61 -2.19
C GLY A 128 -4.45 -0.78 -3.13
N ILE A 129 -4.34 -1.99 -3.66
CA ILE A 129 -3.41 -2.32 -4.74
C ILE A 129 -4.25 -2.73 -5.96
N VAL A 130 -4.08 -2.01 -7.05
CA VAL A 130 -4.76 -2.22 -8.32
C VAL A 130 -3.75 -2.77 -9.32
N VAL A 131 -4.11 -3.82 -10.01
CA VAL A 131 -3.31 -4.37 -11.11
C VAL A 131 -4.07 -4.25 -12.42
N LYS A 132 -3.32 -3.96 -13.48
CA LYS A 132 -3.81 -4.13 -14.84
C LYS A 132 -3.11 -5.33 -15.45
N LYS A 133 -3.88 -6.27 -15.97
CA LYS A 133 -3.39 -7.45 -16.66
C LYS A 133 -3.06 -7.17 -18.13
N ASN A 134 -2.32 -8.07 -18.77
CA ASN A 134 -1.95 -7.96 -20.17
C ASN A 134 -3.15 -7.99 -21.14
N ASP A 135 -4.27 -8.59 -20.73
CA ASP A 135 -5.53 -8.58 -21.48
C ASP A 135 -6.33 -7.26 -21.35
N GLY A 136 -5.80 -6.31 -20.56
CA GLY A 136 -6.43 -5.03 -20.31
C GLY A 136 -7.39 -5.00 -19.12
N THR A 137 -7.71 -6.13 -18.50
CA THR A 137 -8.54 -6.16 -17.28
C THR A 137 -7.85 -5.51 -16.10
N MET A 138 -8.64 -4.92 -15.21
CA MET A 138 -8.14 -4.26 -13.99
C MET A 138 -8.85 -4.87 -12.78
N ASP A 139 -8.07 -5.18 -11.75
CA ASP A 139 -8.57 -5.74 -10.49
C ASP A 139 -7.97 -5.02 -9.30
N ILE A 140 -8.76 -4.83 -8.24
CA ILE A 140 -8.27 -4.51 -6.91
C ILE A 140 -7.95 -5.83 -6.22
N ILE A 141 -6.69 -6.06 -5.86
CA ILE A 141 -6.20 -7.35 -5.34
C ILE A 141 -6.08 -7.38 -3.81
N THR A 142 -6.47 -6.30 -3.14
CA THR A 142 -6.48 -6.19 -1.68
C THR A 142 -7.88 -5.90 -1.16
N GLU A 143 -8.18 -6.36 0.05
CA GLU A 143 -9.39 -6.02 0.77
C GLU A 143 -9.10 -4.95 1.81
N GLN A 144 -9.98 -3.96 1.94
CA GLN A 144 -9.87 -2.93 2.96
C GLN A 144 -10.01 -3.53 4.36
N GLN A 145 -9.03 -3.30 5.20
CA GLN A 145 -8.98 -3.82 6.56
C GLN A 145 -9.56 -2.78 7.52
N GLN A 146 -10.82 -2.97 7.87
CA GLN A 146 -11.55 -2.09 8.77
C GLN A 146 -11.83 -2.81 10.09
N GLY A 147 -11.96 -2.03 11.18
CA GLY A 147 -12.42 -2.53 12.47
C GLY A 147 -13.90 -2.92 12.48
N GLU A 148 -14.41 -3.40 13.62
CA GLU A 148 -15.83 -3.77 13.79
C GLU A 148 -16.78 -2.62 13.40
N ASN A 149 -16.41 -1.38 13.69
CA ASN A 149 -17.03 -0.20 13.12
C ASN A 149 -16.26 0.21 11.88
N LYS A 150 -16.89 0.18 10.70
CA LYS A 150 -16.29 0.56 9.39
C LYS A 150 -15.61 1.93 9.34
N GLN A 151 -15.67 2.70 10.43
CA GLN A 151 -15.02 4.00 10.59
C GLN A 151 -13.56 3.92 11.08
N TYR A 152 -13.10 2.73 11.50
CA TYR A 152 -11.76 2.53 12.04
C TYR A 152 -10.95 1.63 11.13
N VAL A 153 -9.89 2.17 10.57
CA VAL A 153 -8.87 1.39 9.84
C VAL A 153 -8.07 0.53 10.82
N LYS A 154 -7.66 -0.65 10.40
CA LYS A 154 -6.64 -1.44 11.12
C LYS A 154 -5.26 -0.95 10.70
N PRO A 155 -4.53 -0.21 11.55
CA PRO A 155 -3.22 0.32 11.19
C PRO A 155 -2.17 -0.79 11.12
N LEU A 156 -0.99 -0.47 10.59
CA LEU A 156 0.19 -1.36 10.57
C LEU A 156 0.48 -1.94 11.96
N ARG A 157 0.29 -1.15 13.02
CA ARG A 157 0.46 -1.57 14.42
C ARG A 157 -0.46 -2.71 14.87
N ALA A 158 -1.55 -3.00 14.17
CA ALA A 158 -2.41 -4.14 14.48
C ALA A 158 -1.68 -5.49 14.34
N GLY A 159 -0.51 -5.51 13.70
CA GLY A 159 0.43 -6.62 13.67
C GLY A 159 0.15 -7.64 12.57
N GLU A 160 1.04 -8.61 12.46
CA GLU A 160 1.09 -9.58 11.37
C GLU A 160 -0.22 -10.35 11.15
N GLY A 161 -0.98 -10.62 12.20
CA GLY A 161 -2.27 -11.31 12.10
C GLY A 161 -3.36 -10.51 11.38
N SER A 162 -3.15 -9.21 11.15
CA SER A 162 -4.08 -8.34 10.43
C SER A 162 -3.61 -8.00 9.02
N TRP A 163 -2.33 -8.22 8.70
CA TRP A 163 -1.79 -7.92 7.38
C TRP A 163 -2.17 -8.99 6.36
N SER A 164 -2.35 -8.60 5.13
CA SER A 164 -2.57 -9.52 4.02
C SER A 164 -1.39 -9.47 3.05
N PHE A 165 -1.01 -10.65 2.55
CA PHE A 165 0.09 -10.80 1.59
C PHE A 165 -0.32 -11.75 0.47
N GLY A 166 0.18 -11.50 -0.72
CA GLY A 166 -0.09 -12.36 -1.86
C GLY A 166 0.89 -12.15 -3.00
N LYS A 167 0.69 -12.94 -4.04
CA LYS A 167 1.47 -12.87 -5.27
C LYS A 167 0.60 -13.17 -6.48
N LEU A 168 0.91 -12.56 -7.62
CA LEU A 168 0.32 -12.87 -8.92
C LEU A 168 1.45 -13.06 -9.91
N ASP A 169 1.39 -14.13 -10.69
CA ASP A 169 2.45 -14.54 -11.60
C ASP A 169 2.07 -14.30 -13.07
N ASN A 170 3.05 -13.84 -13.86
CA ASN A 170 3.08 -13.85 -15.33
C ASN A 170 1.90 -13.24 -16.09
N ASN A 171 1.24 -12.19 -15.60
CA ASN A 171 0.19 -11.55 -16.40
C ASN A 171 -0.05 -10.06 -16.06
N ILE A 172 0.88 -9.45 -15.36
CA ILE A 172 0.68 -8.08 -14.87
C ILE A 172 1.38 -7.09 -15.80
N ALA A 173 0.61 -6.17 -16.37
CA ALA A 173 1.11 -5.10 -17.23
C ALA A 173 1.50 -3.84 -16.43
N SER A 174 0.78 -3.54 -15.34
CA SER A 174 1.09 -2.43 -14.46
C SER A 174 0.47 -2.60 -13.07
N VAL A 175 1.04 -1.92 -12.09
CA VAL A 175 0.64 -1.93 -10.69
C VAL A 175 0.45 -0.49 -10.22
N MET A 176 -0.59 -0.24 -9.44
CA MET A 176 -0.86 1.04 -8.78
C MET A 176 -1.22 0.79 -7.32
N LEU A 177 -0.52 1.47 -6.42
CA LEU A 177 -0.83 1.48 -4.99
C LEU A 177 -1.47 2.82 -4.66
N VAL A 178 -2.54 2.80 -3.89
CA VAL A 178 -3.32 4.00 -3.55
C VAL A 178 -3.76 3.98 -2.09
N THR A 179 -3.86 5.15 -1.49
CA THR A 179 -4.55 5.36 -0.22
C THR A 179 -6.07 5.38 -0.43
N ASP A 180 -6.85 5.32 0.65
CA ASP A 180 -8.32 5.23 0.61
C ASP A 180 -8.98 6.38 -0.15
N GLY A 181 -8.43 7.59 -0.06
CA GLY A 181 -8.95 8.76 -0.75
C GLY A 181 -8.99 8.59 -2.28
N ILE A 182 -7.99 7.94 -2.87
CA ILE A 182 -8.00 7.62 -4.30
C ILE A 182 -8.82 6.36 -4.58
N LEU A 183 -8.70 5.33 -3.73
CA LEU A 183 -9.38 4.06 -3.91
C LEU A 183 -10.91 4.25 -3.91
N ASN A 184 -11.44 4.94 -2.91
CA ASN A 184 -12.87 5.08 -2.70
C ASN A 184 -13.51 6.08 -3.65
N GLU A 185 -12.84 7.20 -3.95
CA GLU A 185 -13.43 8.29 -4.72
C GLU A 185 -13.27 8.11 -6.24
N LEU A 186 -12.21 7.46 -6.70
CA LEU A 186 -11.91 7.33 -8.13
C LEU A 186 -11.90 5.89 -8.63
N ILE A 187 -11.18 4.99 -7.97
CA ILE A 187 -10.93 3.66 -8.50
C ILE A 187 -12.14 2.74 -8.34
N SER A 188 -12.68 2.61 -7.13
CA SER A 188 -13.79 1.71 -6.86
C SER A 188 -15.05 2.08 -7.67
N PRO A 189 -15.48 3.36 -7.76
CA PRO A 189 -16.60 3.74 -8.61
C PRO A 189 -16.36 3.46 -10.10
N PHE A 190 -15.14 3.68 -10.59
CA PHE A 190 -14.77 3.40 -11.99
C PHE A 190 -14.89 1.91 -12.31
N LEU A 191 -14.32 1.04 -11.48
CA LEU A 191 -14.36 -0.41 -11.70
C LEU A 191 -15.78 -0.98 -11.57
N LEU A 192 -16.58 -0.49 -10.62
CA LEU A 192 -17.98 -0.87 -10.48
C LEU A 192 -18.79 -0.53 -11.74
N ASN A 193 -18.63 0.69 -12.27
CA ASN A 193 -19.29 1.13 -13.48
C ASN A 193 -18.87 0.32 -14.72
N ALA A 194 -17.58 -0.04 -14.82
CA ALA A 194 -17.08 -0.89 -15.88
C ALA A 194 -17.67 -2.31 -15.81
N THR A 195 -17.73 -2.89 -14.60
CA THR A 195 -18.31 -4.22 -14.37
C THR A 195 -19.81 -4.25 -14.70
N ASP A 196 -20.57 -3.24 -14.30
CA ASP A 196 -22.00 -3.14 -14.59
C ASP A 196 -22.26 -2.95 -16.12
N SER A 197 -21.39 -2.23 -16.80
CA SER A 197 -21.46 -2.06 -18.26
C SER A 197 -21.20 -3.37 -18.98
N VAL A 198 -20.21 -4.16 -18.56
CA VAL A 198 -19.92 -5.49 -19.12
C VAL A 198 -21.06 -6.45 -18.84
N ALA A 199 -21.58 -6.49 -17.60
CA ALA A 199 -22.72 -7.35 -17.24
C ALA A 199 -23.97 -7.05 -18.07
N LYS A 200 -24.25 -5.77 -18.32
CA LYS A 200 -25.35 -5.35 -19.22
C LYS A 200 -25.11 -5.78 -20.67
N ALA A 201 -23.89 -5.66 -21.19
CA ALA A 201 -23.55 -6.03 -22.56
C ALA A 201 -23.58 -7.54 -22.78
N THR A 202 -23.22 -8.34 -21.76
CA THR A 202 -23.18 -9.82 -21.85
C THR A 202 -24.47 -10.50 -21.43
N GLY A 203 -25.47 -9.76 -20.92
CA GLY A 203 -26.73 -10.31 -20.44
C GLY A 203 -26.63 -11.13 -19.15
N GLN A 204 -25.49 -11.09 -18.48
CA GLN A 204 -25.31 -11.75 -17.19
C GLN A 204 -26.07 -10.96 -16.10
N LYS A 205 -27.06 -11.59 -15.47
CA LYS A 205 -27.68 -11.06 -14.24
C LYS A 205 -26.78 -11.39 -13.05
N LYS A 206 -26.59 -10.41 -12.18
CA LYS A 206 -25.98 -10.63 -10.84
C LYS A 206 -26.78 -11.64 -10.05
#